data_65b3ec55ba9eb16bca5bda4bf2aaa9b0
#
_entry.id   65b3ec55ba9eb16bca5bda4bf2aaa9b0
#
_cell.length_a   1.000
_cell.length_b   1.000
_cell.length_c   1.000
_cell.angle_alpha   90.00
_cell.angle_beta   90.00
_cell.angle_gamma   90.00
#
_symmetry.space_group_name_H-M   'P 1'
#
loop_
_entity.id
_entity.type
_entity.pdbx_description
1 polymer ?
#
loop_
_entity_poly.entity_id
_entity_poly.type
_entity_poly.pdbx_seq_one_letter_code
_entity_poly.pdbx_strand_id
1 'polypeptide(L)'
;MCDSESTSQSPLEKKCKRSFSEAWLTDNRCKSWIRKVPLNDSLFHCTICNKDFSCNTRISRHVNSTCHKNNIEKIASLSLQKNDIIVEKNISHTQKFRQEWLDIELFKPWLREASHDKTLFFCAFCEKYMDAYVSHIYRHADSETHIKITADKNIKKRNEEINITDELLLSFDDRKKAAEIRYAMLIAEKNISHQTAKEILTLFQQIGKDSKVLESMSMSRTKCNKIISNVLGPVETDRVVDILQNEKFSIFIDETSDITNQKWMTFHCRYVDPKTQDIRSQLVKLINIDAKNSNAENLFHAFKNEIYKLNIPFLNIVALSCDNASVMIGKNLSFQKKLEEMCPKLLTFSCPCHSAALIAHAACSKIPHYCEEFLKKIATYINSSPKRSAIFVEFCECFQEPVRKILKLSDTRWLARHACIDRVLEYWDTIKHFLRELAISEKSDSAEYLLCIMKKLDVKAYLLFLKHILNFFNTFNAFFQALETRIHLLQPKSFQFLITICKHFIKPELLKNISINFEFLKIEHQKSLNDIYLGTECEKYLDELVTEGHTEVVANVRQNCLQFYITAAQGICKRLPINHSFLSKLKVFETDTALRDPKRSFIQ
;
A
#
# COMPACT_ATOMS: atom_id res chain seq x y z
N MET A 1 4.65 72.72 6.00
CA MET A 1 5.00 72.57 7.42
C MET A 1 4.84 71.07 7.64
N CYS A 2 5.91 70.32 7.49
CA CYS A 2 6.78 69.76 8.55
C CYS A 2 5.97 68.82 9.42
N ASP A 3 6.26 67.56 9.63
CA ASP A 3 7.57 66.98 9.89
C ASP A 3 7.56 65.45 9.59
N SER A 4 8.75 65.02 9.26
CA SER A 4 9.22 63.68 9.09
C SER A 4 9.29 62.91 10.42
N GLU A 5 8.86 61.63 10.46
CA GLU A 5 9.44 60.65 11.38
C GLU A 5 9.82 59.37 10.67
N SER A 6 11.09 59.12 10.73
CA SER A 6 11.79 57.95 10.25
C SER A 6 11.61 56.77 11.21
N THR A 7 11.07 55.65 10.76
CA THR A 7 11.19 54.38 11.48
C THR A 7 12.25 53.51 10.83
N SER A 8 13.30 53.27 11.61
CA SER A 8 14.42 52.42 11.32
C SER A 8 14.00 50.96 11.17
N GLN A 9 14.16 50.41 9.98
CA GLN A 9 14.14 48.98 9.75
C GLN A 9 15.49 48.39 10.17
N SER A 10 15.45 47.46 11.13
CA SER A 10 16.58 46.60 11.50
C SER A 10 16.99 45.68 10.34
N PRO A 11 18.28 45.44 10.11
CA PRO A 11 18.73 44.58 9.03
C PRO A 11 18.47 43.12 9.36
N LEU A 12 17.74 42.40 8.49
CA LEU A 12 17.68 40.96 8.44
C LEU A 12 19.10 40.39 8.23
N GLU A 13 19.66 39.76 9.25
CA GLU A 13 20.91 39.00 9.15
C GLU A 13 20.77 37.90 8.08
N LYS A 14 21.43 38.12 6.95
CA LYS A 14 21.67 37.05 5.97
C LYS A 14 22.55 35.98 6.62
N LYS A 15 21.97 34.87 7.04
CA LYS A 15 22.71 33.65 7.44
C LYS A 15 23.61 33.22 6.27
N CYS A 16 24.91 33.46 6.42
CA CYS A 16 25.93 33.05 5.46
C CYS A 16 25.92 31.52 5.34
N LYS A 17 25.58 30.98 4.16
CA LYS A 17 25.66 29.55 3.87
C LYS A 17 27.14 29.15 3.83
N ARG A 18 27.57 28.25 4.72
CA ARG A 18 28.93 27.72 4.75
C ARG A 18 29.10 26.66 3.65
N SER A 19 30.21 26.77 2.91
CA SER A 19 30.65 25.76 1.94
C SER A 19 31.66 24.80 2.54
N PHE A 20 31.90 23.68 1.88
CA PHE A 20 32.94 22.71 2.24
C PHE A 20 34.32 23.37 2.28
N SER A 21 35.08 23.13 3.34
CA SER A 21 36.42 23.66 3.49
C SER A 21 37.45 22.55 3.23
N GLU A 22 38.37 22.76 2.30
CA GLU A 22 39.46 21.85 2.01
C GLU A 22 40.38 21.60 3.24
N ALA A 23 40.44 22.57 4.17
CA ALA A 23 41.15 22.41 5.44
C ALA A 23 40.61 21.24 6.30
N TRP A 24 39.40 20.79 6.08
CA TRP A 24 38.82 19.64 6.81
C TRP A 24 39.44 18.30 6.37
N LEU A 25 39.98 18.21 5.17
CA LEU A 25 40.66 17.02 4.65
C LEU A 25 42.05 16.80 5.32
N THR A 26 42.64 17.86 5.91
CA THR A 26 43.92 17.83 6.60
C THR A 26 43.76 17.87 8.13
N ASP A 27 42.58 18.22 8.66
CA ASP A 27 42.32 18.27 10.09
C ASP A 27 42.28 16.86 10.69
N ASN A 28 43.16 16.61 11.66
CA ASN A 28 43.32 15.30 12.34
C ASN A 28 42.02 14.76 12.96
N ARG A 29 41.02 15.63 13.26
CA ARG A 29 39.76 15.25 13.88
C ARG A 29 38.74 14.68 12.87
N CYS A 30 38.89 14.95 11.58
CA CYS A 30 37.93 14.56 10.57
C CYS A 30 38.50 14.00 9.26
N LYS A 31 39.81 14.15 9.00
CA LYS A 31 40.46 13.71 7.76
C LYS A 31 40.23 12.24 7.40
N SER A 32 40.06 11.36 8.39
CA SER A 32 39.89 9.92 8.16
C SER A 32 38.48 9.55 7.63
N TRP A 33 37.51 10.36 7.92
CA TRP A 33 36.09 10.01 7.65
C TRP A 33 35.30 11.07 6.86
N ILE A 34 35.83 12.28 6.68
CA ILE A 34 35.15 13.33 5.91
C ILE A 34 35.55 13.26 4.42
N ARG A 35 34.59 13.46 3.54
CA ARG A 35 34.82 13.57 2.09
C ARG A 35 33.98 14.71 1.52
N LYS A 36 34.44 15.32 0.43
CA LYS A 36 33.69 16.32 -0.35
C LYS A 36 32.59 15.60 -1.14
N VAL A 37 31.39 16.18 -1.17
CA VAL A 37 30.31 15.69 -2.02
C VAL A 37 30.48 16.25 -3.43
N PRO A 38 30.63 15.44 -4.48
CA PRO A 38 30.73 15.91 -5.84
C PRO A 38 29.53 16.79 -6.23
N LEU A 39 29.79 17.91 -6.89
CA LEU A 39 28.79 18.85 -7.41
C LEU A 39 27.94 19.58 -6.36
N ASN A 40 28.23 19.46 -5.06
CA ASN A 40 27.51 20.19 -4.03
C ASN A 40 28.41 20.64 -2.86
N ASP A 41 28.95 21.84 -2.97
CA ASP A 41 29.84 22.42 -1.96
C ASP A 41 29.16 22.81 -0.63
N SER A 42 27.83 22.71 -0.53
CA SER A 42 27.10 22.95 0.72
C SER A 42 26.99 21.73 1.64
N LEU A 43 27.47 20.55 1.17
CA LEU A 43 27.41 19.28 1.89
C LEU A 43 28.81 18.67 2.09
N PHE A 44 28.95 17.85 3.14
CA PHE A 44 30.08 16.93 3.32
C PHE A 44 29.55 15.50 3.53
N HIS A 45 30.30 14.52 3.05
CA HIS A 45 30.02 13.10 3.26
C HIS A 45 30.79 12.55 4.45
N CYS A 46 30.10 11.83 5.36
CA CYS A 46 30.73 11.10 6.45
C CYS A 46 30.81 9.59 6.10
N THR A 47 32.00 9.06 5.90
CA THR A 47 32.21 7.63 5.54
C THR A 47 31.87 6.65 6.66
N ILE A 48 31.89 7.08 7.93
CA ILE A 48 31.51 6.28 9.10
C ILE A 48 29.97 6.14 9.18
N CYS A 49 29.24 7.23 8.92
CA CYS A 49 27.78 7.24 8.95
C CYS A 49 27.16 6.89 7.60
N ASN A 50 27.96 6.88 6.53
CA ASN A 50 27.56 6.70 5.14
C ASN A 50 26.39 7.61 4.72
N LYS A 51 26.49 8.92 5.06
CA LYS A 51 25.47 9.95 4.81
C LYS A 51 26.10 11.31 4.58
N ASP A 52 25.36 12.15 3.82
CA ASP A 52 25.71 13.53 3.57
C ASP A 52 25.07 14.47 4.61
N PHE A 53 25.84 15.48 5.02
CA PHE A 53 25.43 16.45 6.03
C PHE A 53 25.72 17.89 5.54
N SER A 54 24.88 18.84 5.94
CA SER A 54 25.08 20.24 5.61
C SER A 54 26.33 20.82 6.25
N CYS A 55 27.12 21.57 5.50
CA CYS A 55 28.29 22.31 5.98
C CYS A 55 27.94 23.37 7.04
N ASN A 56 26.68 23.72 7.19
CA ASN A 56 26.19 24.57 8.28
C ASN A 56 26.16 23.83 9.63
N THR A 57 26.13 22.49 9.62
CA THR A 57 26.25 21.67 10.82
C THR A 57 27.69 21.72 11.30
N ARG A 58 27.94 22.16 12.55
CA ARG A 58 29.30 22.14 13.10
C ARG A 58 29.82 20.72 13.12
N ILE A 59 30.99 20.44 12.50
CA ILE A 59 31.63 19.12 12.47
C ILE A 59 31.73 18.53 13.89
N SER A 60 32.07 19.35 14.90
CA SER A 60 32.11 18.96 16.31
C SER A 60 30.77 18.43 16.82
N ARG A 61 29.64 18.93 16.35
CA ARG A 61 28.31 18.44 16.72
C ARG A 61 28.03 17.08 16.08
N HIS A 62 28.45 16.87 14.84
CA HIS A 62 28.30 15.58 14.15
C HIS A 62 29.15 14.51 14.82
N VAL A 63 30.43 14.75 15.07
CA VAL A 63 31.36 13.83 15.77
C VAL A 63 30.84 13.42 17.14
N ASN A 64 30.24 14.35 17.87
CA ASN A 64 29.70 14.09 19.20
C ASN A 64 28.30 13.48 19.20
N SER A 65 27.66 13.31 18.03
CA SER A 65 26.34 12.69 17.95
C SER A 65 26.37 11.20 18.33
N THR A 66 25.34 10.73 19.02
CA THR A 66 25.19 9.34 19.44
C THR A 66 25.27 8.39 18.23
N CYS A 67 24.71 8.78 17.09
CA CYS A 67 24.74 7.99 15.85
C CYS A 67 26.18 7.80 15.32
N HIS A 68 27.01 8.85 15.31
CA HIS A 68 28.40 8.77 14.83
C HIS A 68 29.25 7.91 15.77
N LYS A 69 29.10 8.07 17.11
CA LYS A 69 29.80 7.28 18.13
C LYS A 69 29.44 5.80 18.06
N ASN A 70 28.15 5.47 17.99
CA ASN A 70 27.68 4.09 17.88
C ASN A 70 28.17 3.41 16.58
N ASN A 71 28.31 4.15 15.48
CA ASN A 71 28.85 3.60 14.24
C ASN A 71 30.37 3.35 14.33
N ILE A 72 31.12 4.18 15.06
CA ILE A 72 32.54 3.93 15.36
C ILE A 72 32.69 2.65 16.19
N GLU A 73 31.89 2.48 17.24
CA GLU A 73 31.91 1.29 18.09
C GLU A 73 31.55 0.01 17.32
N LYS A 74 30.58 0.08 16.43
CA LYS A 74 30.23 -1.05 15.53
C LYS A 74 31.38 -1.43 14.60
N ILE A 75 32.09 -0.45 14.04
CA ILE A 75 33.24 -0.70 13.17
C ILE A 75 34.40 -1.27 14.00
N ALA A 76 34.62 -0.77 15.21
CA ALA A 76 35.63 -1.29 16.11
C ALA A 76 35.35 -2.72 16.58
N SER A 77 34.08 -3.05 16.90
CA SER A 77 33.68 -4.42 17.28
C SER A 77 33.80 -5.42 16.12
N LEU A 78 33.53 -4.99 14.89
CA LEU A 78 33.75 -5.79 13.67
C LEU A 78 35.26 -6.02 13.35
N SER A 79 36.12 -5.10 13.76
CA SER A 79 37.58 -5.26 13.63
C SER A 79 38.18 -6.16 14.73
N LEU A 80 37.61 -6.18 15.92
CA LEU A 80 38.04 -7.08 17.01
C LEU A 80 37.63 -8.54 16.78
N GLN A 81 36.49 -8.80 16.11
CA GLN A 81 36.08 -10.15 15.70
C GLN A 81 36.91 -10.72 14.55
N LYS A 82 37.73 -9.93 13.86
CA LYS A 82 38.66 -10.38 12.81
C LYS A 82 40.02 -10.80 13.34
N ASN A 83 40.37 -10.56 14.61
CA ASN A 83 41.70 -10.82 15.15
C ASN A 83 41.83 -12.14 15.93
N ASP A 84 40.78 -12.93 16.12
CA ASP A 84 40.83 -14.19 16.88
C ASP A 84 40.86 -15.47 16.03
N ILE A 85 41.11 -15.37 14.73
CA ILE A 85 41.39 -16.53 13.87
C ILE A 85 42.64 -16.25 13.03
N ILE A 86 43.78 -16.23 13.69
CA ILE A 86 45.08 -16.44 13.03
C ILE A 86 45.57 -17.83 13.45
N VAL A 87 45.13 -18.86 12.73
CA VAL A 87 45.87 -20.09 12.53
C VAL A 87 46.49 -19.97 11.15
N GLU A 88 47.82 -20.13 11.16
CA GLU A 88 48.71 -20.11 10.00
C GLU A 88 48.08 -20.77 8.76
N LYS A 89 47.92 -20.01 7.68
CA LYS A 89 47.88 -20.54 6.31
C LYS A 89 48.40 -19.52 5.32
N ASN A 90 49.55 -19.83 4.79
CA ASN A 90 50.07 -19.54 3.45
C ASN A 90 49.77 -18.18 2.83
N ILE A 91 50.82 -17.45 2.58
CA ILE A 91 50.90 -16.28 1.69
C ILE A 91 50.10 -16.56 0.42
N SER A 92 48.87 -16.08 0.34
CA SER A 92 48.07 -16.09 -0.88
C SER A 92 48.48 -14.89 -1.73
N HIS A 93 49.08 -15.14 -2.87
CA HIS A 93 49.27 -14.16 -3.92
C HIS A 93 47.90 -13.55 -4.27
N THR A 94 47.70 -12.26 -4.01
CA THR A 94 46.54 -11.51 -4.49
C THR A 94 46.53 -11.59 -6.01
N GLN A 95 45.53 -12.31 -6.56
CA GLN A 95 45.40 -12.49 -7.99
C GLN A 95 44.90 -11.16 -8.59
N LYS A 96 45.62 -10.68 -9.63
CA LYS A 96 45.21 -9.47 -10.37
C LYS A 96 44.30 -9.88 -11.52
N PHE A 97 43.41 -8.95 -11.91
CA PHE A 97 42.56 -9.10 -13.08
C PHE A 97 43.40 -9.43 -14.32
N ARG A 98 42.99 -10.41 -15.12
CA ARG A 98 43.65 -10.81 -16.35
C ARG A 98 42.83 -10.44 -17.55
N GLN A 99 43.43 -9.80 -18.53
CA GLN A 99 42.79 -9.37 -19.77
C GLN A 99 42.20 -10.55 -20.58
N GLU A 100 42.83 -11.72 -20.50
CA GLU A 100 42.38 -12.96 -21.15
C GLU A 100 40.99 -13.40 -20.75
N TRP A 101 40.46 -12.94 -19.59
CA TRP A 101 39.13 -13.26 -19.14
C TRP A 101 38.03 -12.50 -19.91
N LEU A 102 38.41 -11.40 -20.59
CA LEU A 102 37.51 -10.63 -21.45
C LEU A 102 37.25 -11.33 -22.79
N ASP A 103 38.12 -12.27 -23.17
CA ASP A 103 37.99 -13.06 -24.41
C ASP A 103 37.07 -14.28 -24.22
N ILE A 104 36.76 -14.65 -22.98
CA ILE A 104 35.85 -15.76 -22.67
C ILE A 104 34.42 -15.32 -22.99
N GLU A 105 33.75 -16.00 -23.92
CA GLU A 105 32.40 -15.65 -24.38
C GLU A 105 31.39 -15.52 -23.25
N LEU A 106 31.49 -16.36 -22.22
CA LEU A 106 30.61 -16.33 -21.04
C LEU A 106 30.74 -15.03 -20.22
N PHE A 107 31.94 -14.42 -20.21
CA PHE A 107 32.21 -13.23 -19.38
C PHE A 107 32.19 -11.94 -20.19
N LYS A 108 32.47 -12.00 -21.47
CA LYS A 108 32.56 -10.87 -22.39
C LYS A 108 31.41 -9.87 -22.31
N PRO A 109 30.14 -10.29 -22.16
CA PRO A 109 29.03 -9.34 -22.11
C PRO A 109 29.05 -8.44 -20.86
N TRP A 110 29.51 -8.95 -19.70
CA TRP A 110 29.29 -8.30 -18.41
C TRP A 110 30.55 -8.07 -17.58
N LEU A 111 31.67 -8.78 -17.82
CA LEU A 111 32.92 -8.63 -17.07
C LEU A 111 33.67 -7.40 -17.55
N ARG A 112 34.18 -6.60 -16.64
CA ARG A 112 35.04 -5.44 -16.90
C ARG A 112 36.15 -5.38 -15.86
N GLU A 113 37.32 -4.81 -16.23
CA GLU A 113 38.39 -4.48 -15.30
C GLU A 113 37.95 -3.30 -14.43
N ALA A 114 38.26 -3.34 -13.13
CA ALA A 114 38.04 -2.21 -12.24
C ALA A 114 39.14 -1.17 -12.43
N SER A 115 38.79 0.03 -12.91
CA SER A 115 39.75 1.09 -13.26
C SER A 115 40.59 1.60 -12.09
N HIS A 116 40.12 1.40 -10.85
CA HIS A 116 40.74 1.91 -9.63
C HIS A 116 41.51 0.84 -8.82
N ASP A 117 41.30 -0.45 -9.07
CA ASP A 117 41.96 -1.54 -8.35
C ASP A 117 42.02 -2.81 -9.20
N LYS A 118 43.25 -3.22 -9.59
CA LYS A 118 43.49 -4.42 -10.41
C LYS A 118 43.23 -5.75 -9.69
N THR A 119 42.98 -5.73 -8.39
CA THR A 119 42.59 -6.92 -7.62
C THR A 119 41.09 -7.18 -7.63
N LEU A 120 40.33 -6.29 -8.27
CA LEU A 120 38.88 -6.37 -8.41
C LEU A 120 38.44 -6.49 -9.87
N PHE A 121 37.28 -7.10 -10.10
CA PHE A 121 36.56 -7.02 -11.35
C PHE A 121 35.20 -6.29 -11.14
N PHE A 122 34.71 -5.71 -12.19
CA PHE A 122 33.39 -5.07 -12.21
C PHE A 122 32.41 -5.85 -13.07
N CYS A 123 31.24 -6.19 -12.53
CA CYS A 123 30.14 -6.75 -13.30
C CYS A 123 29.25 -5.62 -13.82
N ALA A 124 29.23 -5.39 -15.14
CA ALA A 124 28.42 -4.34 -15.79
C ALA A 124 26.89 -4.61 -15.72
N PHE A 125 26.48 -5.84 -15.46
CA PHE A 125 25.06 -6.18 -15.33
C PHE A 125 24.55 -5.97 -13.90
N CYS A 126 25.31 -6.40 -12.90
CA CYS A 126 24.95 -6.27 -11.49
C CYS A 126 25.44 -4.97 -10.84
N GLU A 127 26.29 -4.20 -11.55
CA GLU A 127 26.89 -2.93 -11.11
C GLU A 127 27.66 -3.07 -9.77
N LYS A 128 28.41 -4.18 -9.62
CA LYS A 128 29.17 -4.52 -8.40
C LYS A 128 30.61 -4.82 -8.69
N TYR A 129 31.49 -4.43 -7.74
CA TYR A 129 32.89 -4.82 -7.70
C TYR A 129 33.09 -6.06 -6.83
N MET A 130 33.97 -6.97 -7.25
CA MET A 130 34.27 -8.22 -6.55
C MET A 130 35.74 -8.60 -6.77
N ASP A 131 36.28 -9.44 -5.87
CA ASP A 131 37.69 -9.87 -5.95
C ASP A 131 37.97 -10.65 -7.24
N ALA A 132 39.06 -10.30 -7.94
CA ALA A 132 39.45 -10.84 -9.24
C ALA A 132 40.06 -12.26 -9.14
N TYR A 133 39.28 -13.20 -8.55
CA TYR A 133 39.58 -14.63 -8.60
C TYR A 133 38.69 -15.32 -9.63
N VAL A 134 39.27 -16.17 -10.47
CA VAL A 134 38.50 -16.93 -11.48
C VAL A 134 37.32 -17.68 -10.88
N SER A 135 37.49 -18.27 -9.70
CA SER A 135 36.44 -18.96 -8.98
C SER A 135 35.28 -18.03 -8.53
N HIS A 136 35.59 -16.76 -8.22
CA HIS A 136 34.60 -15.76 -7.87
C HIS A 136 33.80 -15.30 -9.10
N ILE A 137 34.48 -15.17 -10.27
CA ILE A 137 33.85 -14.82 -11.54
C ILE A 137 32.83 -15.90 -11.95
N TYR A 138 33.23 -17.19 -11.92
CA TYR A 138 32.31 -18.29 -12.20
C TYR A 138 31.16 -18.37 -11.21
N ARG A 139 31.44 -18.29 -9.89
CA ARG A 139 30.40 -18.32 -8.86
C ARG A 139 29.42 -17.16 -9.01
N HIS A 140 29.91 -15.98 -9.42
CA HIS A 140 29.04 -14.84 -9.68
C HIS A 140 28.19 -15.07 -10.93
N ALA A 141 28.76 -15.60 -12.02
CA ALA A 141 28.03 -15.96 -13.23
C ALA A 141 26.86 -16.94 -12.95
N ASP A 142 27.10 -17.90 -12.05
CA ASP A 142 26.10 -18.92 -11.67
C ASP A 142 25.12 -18.45 -10.57
N SER A 143 25.27 -17.25 -10.03
CA SER A 143 24.39 -16.75 -8.99
C SER A 143 22.98 -16.44 -9.55
N GLU A 144 21.93 -16.83 -8.81
CA GLU A 144 20.54 -16.56 -9.20
C GLU A 144 20.26 -15.08 -9.52
N THR A 145 20.88 -14.17 -8.75
CA THR A 145 20.77 -12.72 -8.97
C THR A 145 21.36 -12.30 -10.30
N HIS A 146 22.56 -12.81 -10.66
CA HIS A 146 23.21 -12.49 -11.93
C HIS A 146 22.41 -13.07 -13.11
N ILE A 147 21.95 -14.32 -12.99
CA ILE A 147 21.16 -15.00 -14.04
C ILE A 147 19.86 -14.24 -14.30
N LYS A 148 19.11 -13.83 -13.25
CA LYS A 148 17.89 -13.01 -13.39
C LYS A 148 18.15 -11.68 -14.07
N ILE A 149 19.17 -10.92 -13.62
CA ILE A 149 19.52 -9.62 -14.22
C ILE A 149 19.99 -9.78 -15.67
N THR A 150 20.72 -10.85 -15.97
CA THR A 150 21.19 -11.16 -17.33
C THR A 150 20.02 -11.48 -18.26
N ALA A 151 19.06 -12.28 -17.79
CA ALA A 151 17.83 -12.57 -18.55
C ALA A 151 17.04 -11.29 -18.83
N ASP A 152 16.82 -10.44 -17.83
CA ASP A 152 16.10 -9.17 -17.99
C ASP A 152 16.81 -8.19 -18.94
N LYS A 153 18.15 -8.08 -18.85
CA LYS A 153 18.95 -7.21 -19.75
C LYS A 153 19.01 -7.77 -21.17
N ASN A 154 19.05 -9.09 -21.34
CA ASN A 154 19.00 -9.72 -22.68
C ASN A 154 17.63 -9.56 -23.34
N ILE A 155 16.54 -9.64 -22.57
CA ILE A 155 15.19 -9.36 -23.06
C ILE A 155 15.06 -7.88 -23.47
N LYS A 156 15.57 -6.95 -22.63
CA LYS A 156 15.58 -5.53 -22.98
C LYS A 156 16.42 -5.26 -24.23
N LYS A 157 17.62 -5.85 -24.33
CA LYS A 157 18.51 -5.67 -25.49
C LYS A 157 17.92 -6.26 -26.78
N ARG A 158 17.27 -7.44 -26.73
CA ARG A 158 16.54 -7.99 -27.86
C ARG A 158 15.37 -7.10 -28.28
N ASN A 159 14.63 -6.56 -27.30
CA ASN A 159 13.51 -5.64 -27.59
C ASN A 159 14.01 -4.30 -28.15
N GLU A 160 15.17 -3.81 -27.71
CA GLU A 160 15.80 -2.61 -28.25
C GLU A 160 16.37 -2.85 -29.67
N GLU A 161 17.03 -3.98 -29.93
CA GLU A 161 17.57 -4.32 -31.25
C GLU A 161 16.47 -4.58 -32.28
N ILE A 162 15.36 -5.23 -31.92
CA ILE A 162 14.19 -5.43 -32.78
C ILE A 162 13.49 -4.10 -33.09
N ASN A 163 13.39 -3.20 -32.10
CA ASN A 163 12.75 -1.90 -32.30
C ASN A 163 13.60 -0.92 -33.13
N ILE A 164 14.92 -0.95 -33.01
CA ILE A 164 15.81 -0.01 -33.73
C ILE A 164 15.89 -0.33 -35.24
N THR A 165 15.89 -1.61 -35.61
CA THR A 165 15.96 -2.00 -37.03
C THR A 165 14.65 -1.73 -37.77
N ASP A 166 13.50 -1.98 -37.16
CA ASP A 166 12.20 -1.72 -37.77
C ASP A 166 11.83 -0.22 -37.79
N GLU A 167 12.21 0.53 -36.75
CA GLU A 167 11.93 1.98 -36.70
C GLU A 167 12.73 2.80 -37.71
N LEU A 168 13.94 2.37 -38.07
CA LEU A 168 14.74 3.05 -39.11
C LEU A 168 14.18 2.88 -40.50
N LEU A 169 13.32 1.87 -40.73
CA LEU A 169 12.62 1.60 -41.99
C LEU A 169 11.29 2.38 -42.10
N LEU A 170 10.78 2.92 -40.98
CA LEU A 170 9.52 3.68 -40.96
C LEU A 170 9.70 5.09 -41.53
N SER A 171 8.65 5.61 -42.19
CA SER A 171 8.59 7.00 -42.61
C SER A 171 8.70 7.94 -41.39
N PHE A 172 9.11 9.23 -41.61
CA PHE A 172 9.16 10.21 -40.56
C PHE A 172 7.81 10.37 -39.84
N ASP A 173 6.71 10.41 -40.61
CA ASP A 173 5.37 10.55 -40.06
C ASP A 173 4.94 9.34 -39.21
N ASP A 174 5.33 8.13 -39.59
CA ASP A 174 5.02 6.95 -38.81
C ASP A 174 5.85 6.88 -37.53
N ARG A 175 7.13 7.27 -37.57
CA ARG A 175 7.97 7.40 -36.36
C ARG A 175 7.40 8.44 -35.39
N LYS A 176 6.92 9.58 -35.92
CA LYS A 176 6.26 10.62 -35.13
C LYS A 176 4.98 10.07 -34.47
N LYS A 177 4.10 9.41 -35.23
CA LYS A 177 2.88 8.79 -34.70
C LYS A 177 3.20 7.76 -33.62
N ALA A 178 4.18 6.89 -33.85
CA ALA A 178 4.63 5.91 -32.89
C ALA A 178 5.14 6.54 -31.59
N ALA A 179 5.92 7.61 -31.68
CA ALA A 179 6.41 8.36 -30.51
C ALA A 179 5.25 9.02 -29.74
N GLU A 180 4.28 9.60 -30.42
CA GLU A 180 3.09 10.20 -29.79
C GLU A 180 2.21 9.15 -29.09
N ILE A 181 2.06 7.96 -29.67
CA ILE A 181 1.33 6.85 -29.06
C ILE A 181 2.06 6.36 -27.80
N ARG A 182 3.38 6.13 -27.84
CA ARG A 182 4.19 5.73 -26.67
C ARG A 182 4.12 6.77 -25.57
N TYR A 183 4.14 8.05 -25.93
CA TYR A 183 4.00 9.11 -24.95
C TYR A 183 2.61 9.10 -24.29
N ALA A 184 1.54 8.89 -25.05
CA ALA A 184 0.20 8.74 -24.50
C ALA A 184 0.05 7.49 -23.60
N MET A 185 0.74 6.38 -23.93
CA MET A 185 0.82 5.19 -23.06
C MET A 185 1.45 5.53 -21.70
N LEU A 186 2.56 6.26 -21.66
CA LEU A 186 3.19 6.71 -20.43
C LEU A 186 2.24 7.57 -19.59
N ILE A 187 1.52 8.49 -20.20
CA ILE A 187 0.55 9.35 -19.53
C ILE A 187 -0.58 8.51 -18.90
N ALA A 188 -1.09 7.51 -19.63
CA ALA A 188 -2.13 6.62 -19.16
C ALA A 188 -1.63 5.69 -18.04
N GLU A 189 -0.48 5.04 -18.22
CA GLU A 189 0.12 4.12 -17.23
C GLU A 189 0.39 4.79 -15.88
N LYS A 190 0.88 6.01 -15.91
CA LYS A 190 1.26 6.77 -14.70
C LYS A 190 0.15 7.67 -14.16
N ASN A 191 -1.07 7.59 -14.70
CA ASN A 191 -2.21 8.44 -14.32
C ASN A 191 -1.87 9.94 -14.32
N ILE A 192 -1.06 10.38 -15.29
CA ILE A 192 -0.68 11.79 -15.43
C ILE A 192 -1.85 12.59 -16.00
N SER A 193 -2.11 13.77 -15.43
CA SER A 193 -3.13 14.67 -15.97
C SER A 193 -2.89 14.94 -17.47
N HIS A 194 -3.93 14.82 -18.29
CA HIS A 194 -3.82 15.11 -19.73
C HIS A 194 -3.44 16.57 -20.02
N GLN A 195 -3.68 17.48 -19.07
CA GLN A 195 -3.23 18.86 -19.16
C GLN A 195 -1.71 18.97 -18.96
N THR A 196 -1.18 18.26 -17.97
CA THR A 196 0.26 18.19 -17.66
C THR A 196 1.05 17.51 -18.79
N ALA A 197 0.41 16.63 -19.59
CA ALA A 197 1.06 15.99 -20.73
C ALA A 197 1.68 17.00 -21.72
N LYS A 198 0.99 18.13 -21.99
CA LYS A 198 1.54 19.19 -22.86
C LYS A 198 2.80 19.81 -22.27
N GLU A 199 2.80 20.08 -20.97
CA GLU A 199 3.92 20.72 -20.26
C GLU A 199 5.15 19.81 -20.23
N ILE A 200 4.95 18.52 -19.96
CA ILE A 200 6.01 17.50 -19.98
C ILE A 200 6.63 17.39 -21.39
N LEU A 201 5.80 17.36 -22.45
CA LEU A 201 6.30 17.31 -23.81
C LEU A 201 7.13 18.56 -24.15
N THR A 202 6.67 19.74 -23.74
CA THR A 202 7.41 20.99 -23.93
C THR A 202 8.78 20.94 -23.22
N LEU A 203 8.84 20.38 -22.01
CA LEU A 203 10.10 20.17 -21.30
C LEU A 203 11.03 19.21 -22.06
N PHE A 204 10.52 18.08 -22.55
CA PHE A 204 11.31 17.13 -23.33
C PHE A 204 11.85 17.75 -24.64
N GLN A 205 11.06 18.60 -25.30
CA GLN A 205 11.49 19.31 -26.50
C GLN A 205 12.63 20.31 -26.21
N GLN A 206 12.62 20.92 -25.01
CA GLN A 206 13.71 21.83 -24.58
C GLN A 206 15.00 21.08 -24.21
N ILE A 207 14.88 19.88 -23.64
CA ILE A 207 16.02 19.05 -23.22
C ILE A 207 16.60 18.27 -24.42
N GLY A 208 15.73 17.74 -25.28
CA GLY A 208 16.08 16.87 -26.39
C GLY A 208 16.40 17.62 -27.67
N LYS A 209 17.42 18.49 -27.68
CA LYS A 209 17.72 19.42 -28.76
C LYS A 209 17.98 18.81 -30.14
N ASP A 210 18.25 17.50 -30.27
CA ASP A 210 18.71 16.88 -31.50
C ASP A 210 17.73 15.92 -32.19
N SER A 211 16.48 15.78 -31.68
CA SER A 211 15.49 14.89 -32.28
C SER A 211 14.41 15.63 -33.06
N LYS A 212 14.48 15.62 -34.38
CA LYS A 212 13.45 16.19 -35.27
C LYS A 212 12.05 15.61 -34.99
N VAL A 213 11.97 14.34 -34.58
CA VAL A 213 10.71 13.71 -34.19
C VAL A 213 10.17 14.36 -32.92
N LEU A 214 11.00 14.52 -31.88
CA LEU A 214 10.60 15.14 -30.62
C LEU A 214 10.15 16.59 -30.82
N GLU A 215 10.89 17.37 -31.59
CA GLU A 215 10.52 18.75 -31.93
C GLU A 215 9.17 18.83 -32.69
N SER A 216 8.89 17.86 -33.55
CA SER A 216 7.67 17.81 -34.36
C SER A 216 6.46 17.26 -33.60
N MET A 217 6.65 16.59 -32.45
CA MET A 217 5.56 16.06 -31.65
C MET A 217 4.67 17.17 -31.09
N SER A 218 3.40 16.90 -31.01
CA SER A 218 2.45 17.76 -30.32
C SER A 218 1.49 16.93 -29.47
N MET A 219 1.26 17.34 -28.22
CA MET A 219 0.35 16.65 -27.31
C MET A 219 -0.56 17.66 -26.60
N SER A 220 -1.75 17.88 -27.15
CA SER A 220 -2.80 18.62 -26.44
C SER A 220 -3.62 17.68 -25.57
N ARG A 221 -4.33 18.23 -24.58
CA ARG A 221 -5.27 17.46 -23.73
C ARG A 221 -6.24 16.63 -24.58
N THR A 222 -6.83 17.22 -25.60
CA THR A 222 -7.80 16.55 -26.49
C THR A 222 -7.13 15.44 -27.32
N LYS A 223 -5.93 15.68 -27.85
CA LYS A 223 -5.18 14.69 -28.63
C LYS A 223 -4.79 13.51 -27.74
N CYS A 224 -4.25 13.76 -26.54
CA CYS A 224 -3.90 12.71 -25.57
C CYS A 224 -5.12 11.86 -25.24
N ASN A 225 -6.24 12.47 -24.88
CA ASN A 225 -7.48 11.76 -24.59
C ASN A 225 -7.97 10.92 -25.78
N LYS A 226 -7.92 11.46 -27.02
CA LYS A 226 -8.32 10.72 -28.22
C LYS A 226 -7.40 9.54 -28.52
N ILE A 227 -6.09 9.67 -28.32
CA ILE A 227 -5.15 8.53 -28.50
C ILE A 227 -5.47 7.44 -27.48
N ILE A 228 -5.65 7.82 -26.20
CA ILE A 228 -5.96 6.85 -25.14
C ILE A 228 -7.29 6.16 -25.41
N SER A 229 -8.36 6.91 -25.71
CA SER A 229 -9.70 6.32 -25.86
C SER A 229 -9.96 5.65 -27.20
N ASN A 230 -9.35 6.12 -28.30
CA ASN A 230 -9.68 5.63 -29.65
C ASN A 230 -8.59 4.72 -30.25
N VAL A 231 -7.40 4.68 -29.64
CA VAL A 231 -6.29 3.84 -30.12
C VAL A 231 -5.89 2.82 -29.06
N LEU A 232 -5.38 3.31 -27.90
CA LEU A 232 -4.84 2.42 -26.87
C LEU A 232 -5.93 1.55 -26.22
N GLY A 233 -7.06 2.17 -25.85
CA GLY A 233 -8.16 1.47 -25.21
C GLY A 233 -8.73 0.34 -26.08
N PRO A 234 -9.11 0.58 -27.34
CA PRO A 234 -9.57 -0.49 -28.25
C PRO A 234 -8.54 -1.60 -28.45
N VAL A 235 -7.28 -1.26 -28.75
CA VAL A 235 -6.22 -2.26 -28.97
C VAL A 235 -6.03 -3.16 -27.75
N GLU A 236 -6.00 -2.56 -26.53
CA GLU A 236 -5.86 -3.36 -25.31
C GLU A 236 -7.12 -4.18 -25.01
N THR A 237 -8.31 -3.61 -25.28
CA THR A 237 -9.57 -4.35 -25.13
C THR A 237 -9.62 -5.55 -26.08
N ASP A 238 -9.28 -5.36 -27.36
CA ASP A 238 -9.27 -6.43 -28.36
C ASP A 238 -8.29 -7.54 -27.98
N ARG A 239 -7.09 -7.17 -27.51
CA ARG A 239 -6.09 -8.13 -26.99
C ARG A 239 -6.62 -8.98 -25.83
N VAL A 240 -7.30 -8.34 -24.88
CA VAL A 240 -7.89 -9.04 -23.74
C VAL A 240 -9.05 -9.91 -24.17
N VAL A 241 -9.92 -9.40 -25.03
CA VAL A 241 -11.09 -10.14 -25.55
C VAL A 241 -10.66 -11.39 -26.32
N ASP A 242 -9.63 -11.31 -27.17
CA ASP A 242 -9.07 -12.47 -27.86
C ASP A 242 -8.64 -13.59 -26.88
N ILE A 243 -8.00 -13.22 -25.77
CA ILE A 243 -7.66 -14.18 -24.71
C ILE A 243 -8.92 -14.76 -24.07
N LEU A 244 -9.91 -13.92 -23.70
CA LEU A 244 -11.12 -14.36 -23.02
C LEU A 244 -12.03 -15.25 -23.90
N GLN A 245 -11.93 -15.12 -25.22
CA GLN A 245 -12.63 -16.00 -26.16
C GLN A 245 -12.07 -17.42 -26.14
N ASN A 246 -10.78 -17.59 -25.84
CA ASN A 246 -10.07 -18.87 -25.94
C ASN A 246 -9.71 -19.49 -24.57
N GLU A 247 -9.53 -18.67 -23.52
CA GLU A 247 -9.03 -19.11 -22.22
C GLU A 247 -10.11 -19.01 -21.13
N LYS A 248 -9.93 -19.80 -20.05
CA LYS A 248 -10.77 -19.74 -18.86
C LYS A 248 -10.38 -18.54 -18.00
N PHE A 249 -11.39 -17.84 -17.46
CA PHE A 249 -11.17 -16.65 -16.63
C PHE A 249 -12.23 -16.52 -15.54
N SER A 250 -11.90 -15.75 -14.51
CA SER A 250 -12.83 -15.30 -13.47
C SER A 250 -13.23 -13.84 -13.71
N ILE A 251 -14.43 -13.47 -13.26
CA ILE A 251 -14.95 -12.10 -13.36
C ILE A 251 -15.09 -11.47 -11.99
N PHE A 252 -14.88 -10.16 -11.97
CA PHE A 252 -15.10 -9.29 -10.82
C PHE A 252 -16.08 -8.19 -11.26
N ILE A 253 -17.22 -8.17 -10.62
CA ILE A 253 -18.29 -7.19 -10.91
C ILE A 253 -18.47 -6.30 -9.68
N ASP A 254 -18.46 -5.01 -9.90
CA ASP A 254 -18.70 -4.00 -8.87
C ASP A 254 -19.45 -2.81 -9.47
N GLU A 255 -20.29 -2.16 -8.67
CA GLU A 255 -21.04 -0.99 -9.08
C GLU A 255 -20.40 0.28 -8.53
N THR A 256 -20.34 1.31 -9.34
CA THR A 256 -19.81 2.62 -8.95
C THR A 256 -20.66 3.75 -9.55
N SER A 257 -20.55 4.94 -8.96
CA SER A 257 -21.12 6.15 -9.53
C SER A 257 -20.00 7.15 -9.83
N ASP A 258 -20.10 7.83 -10.96
CA ASP A 258 -19.16 8.87 -11.31
C ASP A 258 -19.55 10.24 -10.68
N ILE A 259 -18.74 11.26 -10.94
CA ILE A 259 -18.98 12.62 -10.43
C ILE A 259 -20.26 13.27 -11.00
N THR A 260 -20.83 12.71 -12.07
CA THR A 260 -22.07 13.17 -12.69
C THR A 260 -23.28 12.38 -12.19
N ASN A 261 -23.12 11.52 -11.19
CA ASN A 261 -24.11 10.59 -10.66
C ASN A 261 -24.61 9.55 -11.67
N GLN A 262 -23.88 9.29 -12.74
CA GLN A 262 -24.16 8.17 -13.62
C GLN A 262 -23.66 6.88 -12.95
N LYS A 263 -24.47 5.82 -13.06
CA LYS A 263 -24.17 4.53 -12.48
C LYS A 263 -23.49 3.62 -13.50
N TRP A 264 -22.40 3.00 -13.06
CA TRP A 264 -21.57 2.14 -13.88
C TRP A 264 -21.35 0.80 -13.21
N MET A 265 -21.33 -0.26 -14.00
CA MET A 265 -20.88 -1.57 -13.58
C MET A 265 -19.50 -1.83 -14.18
N THR A 266 -18.56 -2.20 -13.33
CA THR A 266 -17.21 -2.59 -13.77
C THR A 266 -17.20 -4.06 -14.15
N PHE A 267 -16.72 -4.37 -15.35
CA PHE A 267 -16.42 -5.73 -15.76
C PHE A 267 -14.90 -5.91 -15.78
N HIS A 268 -14.36 -6.48 -14.71
CA HIS A 268 -12.97 -6.91 -14.62
C HIS A 268 -12.87 -8.42 -14.85
N CYS A 269 -11.78 -8.84 -15.50
CA CYS A 269 -11.43 -10.25 -15.64
C CYS A 269 -10.10 -10.55 -14.95
N ARG A 270 -9.92 -11.81 -14.52
CA ARG A 270 -8.63 -12.39 -14.11
C ARG A 270 -8.41 -13.68 -14.85
N TYR A 271 -7.28 -13.77 -15.53
CA TYR A 271 -6.92 -14.91 -16.41
C TYR A 271 -5.43 -15.21 -16.29
N VAL A 272 -5.02 -16.37 -16.79
CA VAL A 272 -3.61 -16.71 -17.00
C VAL A 272 -3.23 -16.31 -18.41
N ASP A 273 -2.24 -15.44 -18.55
CA ASP A 273 -1.74 -15.01 -19.86
C ASP A 273 -1.09 -16.22 -20.58
N PRO A 274 -1.59 -16.64 -21.74
CA PRO A 274 -1.11 -17.86 -22.41
C PRO A 274 0.37 -17.77 -22.84
N LYS A 275 0.89 -16.56 -23.02
CA LYS A 275 2.28 -16.34 -23.45
C LYS A 275 3.26 -16.31 -22.28
N THR A 276 2.92 -15.59 -21.21
CA THR A 276 3.84 -15.41 -20.07
C THR A 276 3.54 -16.34 -18.91
N GLN A 277 2.38 -17.03 -18.91
CA GLN A 277 1.87 -17.84 -17.79
C GLN A 277 1.64 -17.03 -16.49
N ASP A 278 1.64 -15.72 -16.59
CA ASP A 278 1.34 -14.83 -15.47
C ASP A 278 -0.16 -14.71 -15.23
N ILE A 279 -0.54 -14.58 -13.96
CA ILE A 279 -1.92 -14.23 -13.60
C ILE A 279 -2.11 -12.73 -13.77
N ARG A 280 -3.01 -12.33 -14.66
CA ARG A 280 -3.33 -10.93 -14.95
C ARG A 280 -4.76 -10.59 -14.58
N SER A 281 -4.95 -9.36 -14.09
CA SER A 281 -6.26 -8.77 -13.82
C SER A 281 -6.41 -7.50 -14.64
N GLN A 282 -7.47 -7.40 -15.43
CA GLN A 282 -7.70 -6.25 -16.30
C GLN A 282 -9.17 -5.84 -16.33
N LEU A 283 -9.40 -4.53 -16.52
CA LEU A 283 -10.72 -4.00 -16.82
C LEU A 283 -11.04 -4.30 -18.28
N VAL A 284 -12.12 -5.01 -18.53
CA VAL A 284 -12.63 -5.27 -19.88
C VAL A 284 -13.53 -4.13 -20.32
N LYS A 285 -14.49 -3.74 -19.46
CA LYS A 285 -15.49 -2.74 -19.81
C LYS A 285 -16.05 -2.02 -18.59
N LEU A 286 -16.40 -0.74 -18.78
CA LEU A 286 -17.34 -0.01 -17.94
C LEU A 286 -18.69 -0.03 -18.64
N ILE A 287 -19.68 -0.62 -17.99
CA ILE A 287 -21.04 -0.78 -18.55
C ILE A 287 -21.93 0.26 -17.87
N ASN A 288 -22.52 1.16 -18.65
CA ASN A 288 -23.47 2.13 -18.10
C ASN A 288 -24.78 1.44 -17.72
N ILE A 289 -25.30 1.76 -16.54
CA ILE A 289 -26.51 1.15 -15.96
C ILE A 289 -27.54 2.23 -15.71
N ASP A 290 -28.79 1.94 -16.03
CA ASP A 290 -29.89 2.79 -15.61
C ASP A 290 -30.01 2.83 -14.06
N ALA A 291 -29.66 3.96 -13.46
CA ALA A 291 -29.69 4.14 -12.01
C ALA A 291 -31.09 3.95 -11.41
N LYS A 292 -32.16 4.17 -12.20
CA LYS A 292 -33.55 4.01 -11.76
C LYS A 292 -33.96 2.54 -11.65
N ASN A 293 -33.37 1.66 -12.44
CA ASN A 293 -33.76 0.26 -12.58
C ASN A 293 -32.59 -0.72 -12.36
N SER A 294 -31.75 -0.45 -11.36
CA SER A 294 -30.59 -1.29 -11.02
C SER A 294 -30.98 -2.58 -10.27
N ASN A 295 -31.91 -3.36 -10.83
CA ASN A 295 -32.26 -4.68 -10.29
C ASN A 295 -31.36 -5.79 -10.91
N ALA A 296 -31.40 -7.00 -10.34
CA ALA A 296 -30.60 -8.13 -10.78
C ALA A 296 -30.79 -8.49 -12.25
N GLU A 297 -32.04 -8.37 -12.75
CA GLU A 297 -32.40 -8.62 -14.15
C GLU A 297 -31.66 -7.69 -15.09
N ASN A 298 -31.78 -6.39 -14.85
CA ASN A 298 -31.21 -5.36 -15.71
C ASN A 298 -29.69 -5.34 -15.67
N LEU A 299 -29.09 -5.57 -14.47
CA LEU A 299 -27.64 -5.72 -14.33
C LEU A 299 -27.13 -6.90 -15.15
N PHE A 300 -27.77 -8.05 -15.01
CA PHE A 300 -27.38 -9.23 -15.78
C PHE A 300 -27.60 -9.06 -17.27
N HIS A 301 -28.72 -8.44 -17.69
CA HIS A 301 -29.00 -8.17 -19.09
C HIS A 301 -27.96 -7.23 -19.72
N ALA A 302 -27.56 -6.17 -19.01
CA ALA A 302 -26.51 -5.27 -19.45
C ALA A 302 -25.17 -6.01 -19.64
N PHE A 303 -24.77 -6.83 -18.66
CA PHE A 303 -23.58 -7.68 -18.74
C PHE A 303 -23.65 -8.68 -19.89
N LYS A 304 -24.77 -9.40 -20.02
CA LYS A 304 -25.01 -10.40 -21.07
C LYS A 304 -24.88 -9.79 -22.46
N ASN A 305 -25.43 -8.60 -22.67
CA ASN A 305 -25.35 -7.89 -23.95
C ASN A 305 -23.89 -7.55 -24.30
N GLU A 306 -23.07 -7.12 -23.33
CA GLU A 306 -21.66 -6.83 -23.60
C GLU A 306 -20.86 -8.12 -23.87
N ILE A 307 -21.10 -9.21 -23.16
CA ILE A 307 -20.49 -10.51 -23.43
C ILE A 307 -20.79 -10.98 -24.86
N TYR A 308 -22.05 -10.83 -25.32
CA TYR A 308 -22.41 -11.19 -26.71
C TYR A 308 -21.78 -10.26 -27.73
N LYS A 309 -21.72 -8.95 -27.49
CA LYS A 309 -21.04 -8.00 -28.41
C LYS A 309 -19.56 -8.33 -28.56
N LEU A 310 -18.92 -8.81 -27.51
CA LEU A 310 -17.51 -9.19 -27.49
C LEU A 310 -17.28 -10.63 -27.93
N ASN A 311 -18.34 -11.38 -28.30
CA ASN A 311 -18.29 -12.80 -28.69
C ASN A 311 -17.54 -13.68 -27.66
N ILE A 312 -17.63 -13.38 -26.38
CA ILE A 312 -16.98 -14.16 -25.32
C ILE A 312 -17.90 -15.33 -24.93
N PRO A 313 -17.40 -16.60 -24.95
CA PRO A 313 -18.21 -17.73 -24.53
C PRO A 313 -18.46 -17.72 -23.02
N PHE A 314 -19.72 -17.79 -22.58
CA PHE A 314 -20.07 -17.87 -21.16
C PHE A 314 -19.38 -19.04 -20.45
N LEU A 315 -19.19 -20.17 -21.13
CA LEU A 315 -18.52 -21.35 -20.59
C LEU A 315 -17.05 -21.12 -20.24
N ASN A 316 -16.45 -20.01 -20.68
CA ASN A 316 -15.10 -19.62 -20.28
C ASN A 316 -15.07 -18.91 -18.91
N ILE A 317 -16.22 -18.47 -18.42
CA ILE A 317 -16.33 -17.88 -17.08
C ILE A 317 -16.37 -19.01 -16.05
N VAL A 318 -15.34 -19.13 -15.22
CA VAL A 318 -15.23 -20.19 -14.19
C VAL A 318 -15.56 -19.69 -12.80
N ALA A 319 -15.44 -18.40 -12.54
CA ALA A 319 -15.75 -17.85 -11.22
C ALA A 319 -16.27 -16.42 -11.30
N LEU A 320 -17.13 -16.07 -10.33
CA LEU A 320 -17.64 -14.73 -10.07
C LEU A 320 -17.15 -14.27 -8.69
N SER A 321 -16.62 -13.06 -8.62
CA SER A 321 -16.44 -12.32 -7.37
C SER A 321 -17.18 -10.99 -7.43
N CYS A 322 -17.99 -10.71 -6.43
CA CYS A 322 -18.78 -9.48 -6.33
C CYS A 322 -19.01 -9.10 -4.86
N ASP A 323 -19.68 -8.02 -4.63
CA ASP A 323 -20.07 -7.61 -3.29
C ASP A 323 -21.19 -8.50 -2.70
N ASN A 324 -21.60 -8.21 -1.46
CA ASN A 324 -22.63 -8.98 -0.77
C ASN A 324 -24.05 -8.39 -0.97
N ALA A 325 -24.24 -7.52 -1.95
CA ALA A 325 -25.56 -6.96 -2.23
C ALA A 325 -26.56 -8.05 -2.65
N SER A 326 -27.80 -7.93 -2.22
CA SER A 326 -28.85 -8.93 -2.53
C SER A 326 -29.12 -9.04 -4.04
N VAL A 327 -28.93 -7.98 -4.79
CA VAL A 327 -29.01 -7.97 -6.26
C VAL A 327 -27.90 -8.80 -6.91
N MET A 328 -26.74 -8.92 -6.26
CA MET A 328 -25.57 -9.67 -6.77
C MET A 328 -25.60 -11.15 -6.36
N ILE A 329 -25.86 -11.46 -5.08
CA ILE A 329 -25.77 -12.84 -4.52
C ILE A 329 -26.99 -13.29 -3.73
N GLY A 330 -28.15 -12.67 -3.96
CA GLY A 330 -29.41 -13.06 -3.31
C GLY A 330 -29.85 -14.49 -3.62
N LYS A 331 -30.54 -15.13 -2.69
CA LYS A 331 -30.93 -16.55 -2.79
C LYS A 331 -31.89 -16.86 -3.93
N ASN A 332 -32.82 -15.94 -4.24
CA ASN A 332 -33.91 -16.20 -5.19
C ASN A 332 -33.61 -15.60 -6.57
N LEU A 333 -33.47 -14.29 -6.64
CA LEU A 333 -33.22 -13.56 -7.88
C LEU A 333 -32.00 -12.67 -7.69
N SER A 334 -30.88 -13.04 -8.36
CA SER A 334 -29.64 -12.29 -8.29
C SER A 334 -28.84 -12.43 -9.58
N PHE A 335 -27.87 -11.54 -9.76
CA PHE A 335 -26.92 -11.63 -10.86
C PHE A 335 -26.24 -13.01 -10.90
N GLN A 336 -25.79 -13.50 -9.72
CA GLN A 336 -25.21 -14.83 -9.58
C GLN A 336 -26.11 -15.93 -10.13
N LYS A 337 -27.39 -15.96 -9.73
CA LYS A 337 -28.33 -17.02 -10.16
C LYS A 337 -28.52 -17.04 -11.68
N LYS A 338 -28.66 -15.87 -12.28
CA LYS A 338 -28.76 -15.75 -13.75
C LYS A 338 -27.46 -16.16 -14.46
N LEU A 339 -26.32 -15.87 -13.87
CA LEU A 339 -25.03 -16.31 -14.44
C LEU A 339 -24.82 -17.82 -14.28
N GLU A 340 -25.26 -18.43 -13.17
CA GLU A 340 -25.24 -19.88 -12.95
C GLU A 340 -26.06 -20.65 -14.03
N GLU A 341 -27.17 -20.08 -14.54
CA GLU A 341 -27.93 -20.67 -15.64
C GLU A 341 -27.10 -20.77 -16.93
N MET A 342 -26.21 -19.80 -17.17
CA MET A 342 -25.33 -19.79 -18.35
C MET A 342 -24.00 -20.52 -18.09
N CYS A 343 -23.58 -20.64 -16.83
CA CYS A 343 -22.31 -21.21 -16.38
C CYS A 343 -22.55 -22.26 -15.27
N PRO A 344 -22.96 -23.50 -15.58
CA PRO A 344 -23.42 -24.47 -14.57
C PRO A 344 -22.35 -24.89 -13.54
N LYS A 345 -21.05 -24.64 -13.82
CA LYS A 345 -19.93 -24.93 -12.93
C LYS A 345 -19.32 -23.67 -12.31
N LEU A 346 -20.08 -22.58 -12.26
CA LEU A 346 -19.61 -21.31 -11.73
C LEU A 346 -19.27 -21.42 -10.25
N LEU A 347 -18.08 -20.97 -9.88
CA LEU A 347 -17.68 -20.75 -8.49
C LEU A 347 -17.98 -19.30 -8.12
N THR A 348 -18.70 -19.07 -7.03
CA THR A 348 -18.99 -17.71 -6.57
C THR A 348 -18.36 -17.45 -5.21
N PHE A 349 -17.65 -16.34 -5.11
CA PHE A 349 -17.04 -15.85 -3.88
C PHE A 349 -17.46 -14.41 -3.62
N SER A 350 -18.03 -14.19 -2.44
CA SER A 350 -18.23 -12.82 -1.95
C SER A 350 -16.90 -12.15 -1.67
N CYS A 351 -16.79 -10.87 -1.94
CA CYS A 351 -15.62 -10.07 -1.61
C CYS A 351 -15.31 -10.18 -0.09
N PRO A 352 -14.15 -10.74 0.33
CA PRO A 352 -13.83 -10.89 1.75
C PRO A 352 -13.67 -9.54 2.45
N CYS A 353 -13.16 -8.53 1.75
CA CYS A 353 -13.00 -7.19 2.29
C CYS A 353 -14.35 -6.51 2.55
N HIS A 354 -15.29 -6.64 1.60
CA HIS A 354 -16.65 -6.13 1.79
C HIS A 354 -17.39 -6.88 2.92
N SER A 355 -17.21 -8.22 2.97
CA SER A 355 -17.76 -9.04 4.06
C SER A 355 -17.23 -8.59 5.42
N ALA A 356 -15.92 -8.38 5.57
CA ALA A 356 -15.30 -7.89 6.80
C ALA A 356 -15.81 -6.48 7.17
N ALA A 357 -16.02 -5.60 6.19
CA ALA A 357 -16.59 -4.28 6.41
C ALA A 357 -18.02 -4.35 6.96
N LEU A 358 -18.87 -5.21 6.40
CA LEU A 358 -20.24 -5.43 6.88
C LEU A 358 -20.28 -6.05 8.29
N ILE A 359 -19.32 -6.94 8.60
CA ILE A 359 -19.18 -7.52 9.95
C ILE A 359 -18.80 -6.42 10.94
N ALA A 360 -17.79 -5.59 10.62
CA ALA A 360 -17.38 -4.47 11.46
C ALA A 360 -18.52 -3.49 11.69
N HIS A 361 -19.31 -3.18 10.65
CA HIS A 361 -20.48 -2.31 10.78
C HIS A 361 -21.50 -2.87 11.76
N ALA A 362 -21.90 -4.12 11.59
CA ALA A 362 -22.86 -4.78 12.46
C ALA A 362 -22.36 -4.88 13.91
N ALA A 363 -21.05 -5.10 14.12
CA ALA A 363 -20.45 -5.11 15.44
C ALA A 363 -20.39 -3.72 16.08
N CYS A 364 -19.99 -2.69 15.31
CA CYS A 364 -19.97 -1.30 15.78
C CYS A 364 -21.35 -0.79 16.21
N SER A 365 -22.45 -1.32 15.67
CA SER A 365 -23.81 -0.94 16.11
C SER A 365 -24.11 -1.34 17.56
N LYS A 366 -23.26 -2.16 18.20
CA LYS A 366 -23.37 -2.51 19.63
C LYS A 366 -22.69 -1.49 20.54
N ILE A 367 -21.91 -0.60 19.99
CA ILE A 367 -21.30 0.53 20.69
C ILE A 367 -22.30 1.70 20.64
N PRO A 368 -22.40 2.52 21.72
CA PRO A 368 -23.33 3.64 21.76
C PRO A 368 -23.19 4.59 20.57
N HIS A 369 -24.31 4.94 19.95
CA HIS A 369 -24.35 5.74 18.72
C HIS A 369 -23.66 7.11 18.84
N TYR A 370 -23.65 7.73 20.02
CA TYR A 370 -22.99 9.02 20.23
C TYR A 370 -21.47 8.97 20.00
N CYS A 371 -20.83 7.79 20.07
CA CYS A 371 -19.40 7.63 19.71
C CYS A 371 -19.18 7.84 18.22
N GLU A 372 -20.03 7.26 17.37
CA GLU A 372 -19.96 7.44 15.91
C GLU A 372 -20.35 8.87 15.52
N GLU A 373 -21.38 9.41 16.14
CA GLU A 373 -21.83 10.78 15.94
C GLU A 373 -20.73 11.79 16.28
N PHE A 374 -20.01 11.57 17.38
CA PHE A 374 -18.87 12.38 17.77
C PHE A 374 -17.78 12.38 16.69
N LEU A 375 -17.38 11.20 16.19
CA LEU A 375 -16.36 11.10 15.14
C LEU A 375 -16.77 11.82 13.84
N LYS A 376 -18.05 11.71 13.44
CA LYS A 376 -18.57 12.40 12.25
C LYS A 376 -18.59 13.91 12.43
N LYS A 377 -19.08 14.38 13.58
CA LYS A 377 -19.27 15.80 13.85
C LYS A 377 -17.96 16.53 14.12
N ILE A 378 -17.01 15.94 14.88
CA ILE A 378 -15.77 16.63 15.24
C ILE A 378 -14.92 16.97 14.00
N ALA A 379 -14.76 16.01 13.09
CA ALA A 379 -14.03 16.24 11.87
C ALA A 379 -14.70 17.30 10.98
N THR A 380 -16.04 17.28 10.89
CA THR A 380 -16.79 18.27 10.15
C THR A 380 -16.68 19.63 10.81
N TYR A 381 -16.80 19.72 12.13
CA TYR A 381 -16.75 20.95 12.89
C TYR A 381 -15.40 21.69 12.71
N ILE A 382 -14.29 20.97 12.80
CA ILE A 382 -12.94 21.56 12.62
C ILE A 382 -12.71 21.94 11.15
N ASN A 383 -12.93 20.98 10.21
CA ASN A 383 -12.50 21.13 8.84
C ASN A 383 -13.42 21.99 7.96
N SER A 384 -14.65 22.31 8.38
CA SER A 384 -15.60 23.11 7.60
C SER A 384 -15.37 24.62 7.70
N SER A 385 -14.53 25.08 8.63
CA SER A 385 -14.21 26.49 8.82
C SER A 385 -12.72 26.73 8.79
N PRO A 386 -12.20 27.56 7.86
CA PRO A 386 -10.80 27.96 7.86
C PRO A 386 -10.33 28.55 9.19
N LYS A 387 -11.19 29.38 9.84
CA LYS A 387 -10.90 29.97 11.15
C LYS A 387 -10.69 28.88 12.20
N ARG A 388 -11.62 27.92 12.32
CA ARG A 388 -11.50 26.85 13.32
C ARG A 388 -10.33 25.91 13.03
N SER A 389 -10.04 25.66 11.75
CA SER A 389 -8.83 24.91 11.38
C SER A 389 -7.54 25.63 11.79
N ALA A 390 -7.47 26.96 11.63
CA ALA A 390 -6.31 27.74 12.06
C ALA A 390 -6.15 27.73 13.60
N ILE A 391 -7.24 27.97 14.34
CA ILE A 391 -7.23 27.87 15.81
C ILE A 391 -6.81 26.47 16.27
N PHE A 392 -7.29 25.40 15.62
CA PHE A 392 -6.88 24.03 15.95
C PHE A 392 -5.37 23.80 15.74
N VAL A 393 -4.78 24.40 14.70
CA VAL A 393 -3.32 24.38 14.46
C VAL A 393 -2.57 25.04 15.61
N GLU A 394 -3.02 26.20 16.08
CA GLU A 394 -2.42 26.89 17.23
C GLU A 394 -2.44 26.02 18.50
N PHE A 395 -3.55 25.31 18.74
CA PHE A 395 -3.64 24.35 19.86
C PHE A 395 -2.64 23.18 19.68
N CYS A 396 -2.52 22.60 18.46
CA CYS A 396 -1.52 21.55 18.21
C CYS A 396 -0.09 22.04 18.48
N GLU A 397 0.23 23.27 18.10
CA GLU A 397 1.54 23.88 18.36
C GLU A 397 1.78 24.09 19.87
N CYS A 398 0.77 24.56 20.61
CA CYS A 398 0.85 24.72 22.06
C CYS A 398 1.09 23.39 22.79
N PHE A 399 0.47 22.31 22.33
CA PHE A 399 0.64 20.96 22.89
C PHE A 399 1.87 20.23 22.31
N GLN A 400 2.64 20.88 21.42
CA GLN A 400 3.81 20.30 20.73
C GLN A 400 3.48 19.05 19.92
N GLU A 401 2.25 18.95 19.41
CA GLU A 401 1.77 17.86 18.59
C GLU A 401 1.99 18.17 17.10
N PRO A 402 2.22 17.14 16.24
CA PRO A 402 2.36 17.34 14.81
C PRO A 402 1.08 17.89 14.20
N VAL A 403 1.14 18.95 13.40
CA VAL A 403 -0.04 19.51 12.73
C VAL A 403 -0.55 18.56 11.65
N ARG A 404 -1.68 17.90 11.90
CA ARG A 404 -2.32 16.97 10.97
C ARG A 404 -3.83 17.19 10.95
N LYS A 405 -4.43 17.03 9.78
CA LYS A 405 -5.87 17.18 9.61
C LYS A 405 -6.65 16.09 10.35
N ILE A 406 -7.73 16.46 11.04
CA ILE A 406 -8.68 15.48 11.59
C ILE A 406 -9.44 14.81 10.44
N LEU A 407 -9.41 13.49 10.41
CA LEU A 407 -9.94 12.71 9.31
C LEU A 407 -11.46 12.61 9.40
N LYS A 408 -12.14 12.85 8.26
CA LYS A 408 -13.60 12.68 8.18
C LYS A 408 -13.95 11.20 8.08
N LEU A 409 -14.91 10.76 8.89
CA LEU A 409 -15.44 9.41 8.80
C LEU A 409 -16.19 9.25 7.47
N SER A 410 -15.84 8.22 6.70
CA SER A 410 -16.52 7.86 5.46
C SER A 410 -17.54 6.76 5.74
N ASP A 411 -18.75 6.91 5.25
CA ASP A 411 -19.80 5.90 5.42
C ASP A 411 -19.53 4.65 4.56
N THR A 412 -18.75 4.79 3.47
CA THR A 412 -18.48 3.71 2.52
C THR A 412 -17.10 3.04 2.70
N ARG A 413 -16.13 3.69 3.38
CA ARG A 413 -14.76 3.19 3.51
C ARG A 413 -14.43 2.82 4.96
N TRP A 414 -14.76 1.60 5.35
CA TRP A 414 -14.60 1.09 6.71
C TRP A 414 -13.15 1.07 7.24
N LEU A 415 -12.16 0.87 6.36
CA LEU A 415 -10.74 0.95 6.72
C LEU A 415 -10.34 2.34 7.24
N ALA A 416 -11.01 3.40 6.77
CA ALA A 416 -10.76 4.76 7.22
C ALA A 416 -11.23 5.01 8.67
N ARG A 417 -12.17 4.21 9.20
CA ARG A 417 -12.71 4.38 10.56
C ARG A 417 -11.62 4.25 11.63
N HIS A 418 -10.76 3.24 11.52
CA HIS A 418 -9.64 3.07 12.44
C HIS A 418 -8.71 4.29 12.46
N ALA A 419 -8.32 4.78 11.26
CA ALA A 419 -7.48 5.97 11.15
C ALA A 419 -8.14 7.24 11.72
N CYS A 420 -9.48 7.37 11.57
CA CYS A 420 -10.22 8.48 12.19
C CYS A 420 -10.18 8.39 13.73
N ILE A 421 -10.41 7.20 14.27
CA ILE A 421 -10.38 6.96 15.72
C ILE A 421 -8.99 7.21 16.28
N ASP A 422 -7.97 6.64 15.64
CA ASP A 422 -6.57 6.80 16.05
C ASP A 422 -6.18 8.28 16.05
N ARG A 423 -6.55 9.03 14.99
CA ARG A 423 -6.32 10.47 14.91
C ARG A 423 -7.05 11.27 16.00
N VAL A 424 -8.29 10.94 16.34
CA VAL A 424 -9.04 11.61 17.40
C VAL A 424 -8.45 11.30 18.79
N LEU A 425 -7.99 10.07 19.01
CA LEU A 425 -7.33 9.69 20.26
C LEU A 425 -5.95 10.33 20.42
N GLU A 426 -5.19 10.45 19.31
CA GLU A 426 -3.89 11.16 19.27
C GLU A 426 -4.05 12.61 19.76
N TYR A 427 -5.13 13.29 19.37
CA TYR A 427 -5.41 14.69 19.72
C TYR A 427 -6.49 14.85 20.78
N TRP A 428 -6.73 13.83 21.62
CA TRP A 428 -7.86 13.84 22.57
C TRP A 428 -7.87 15.07 23.47
N ASP A 429 -6.75 15.38 24.10
CA ASP A 429 -6.66 16.49 25.04
C ASP A 429 -6.66 17.84 24.31
N THR A 430 -5.97 17.94 23.20
CA THR A 430 -5.97 19.12 22.33
C THR A 430 -7.38 19.44 21.83
N ILE A 431 -8.14 18.45 21.35
CA ILE A 431 -9.54 18.62 20.94
C ILE A 431 -10.41 19.09 22.13
N LYS A 432 -10.18 18.53 23.32
CA LYS A 432 -10.94 18.90 24.53
C LYS A 432 -10.72 20.36 24.92
N HIS A 433 -9.48 20.83 24.87
CA HIS A 433 -9.13 22.24 25.17
C HIS A 433 -9.64 23.17 24.07
N PHE A 434 -9.45 22.81 22.81
CA PHE A 434 -9.97 23.54 21.65
C PHE A 434 -11.50 23.74 21.73
N LEU A 435 -12.27 22.68 22.00
CA LEU A 435 -13.73 22.77 22.11
C LEU A 435 -14.16 23.62 23.31
N ARG A 436 -13.42 23.53 24.43
CA ARG A 436 -13.71 24.36 25.63
C ARG A 436 -13.54 25.85 25.32
N GLU A 437 -12.44 26.21 24.65
CA GLU A 437 -12.19 27.58 24.24
C GLU A 437 -13.28 28.12 23.32
N LEU A 438 -13.67 27.37 22.29
CA LEU A 438 -14.69 27.81 21.34
C LEU A 438 -16.12 27.83 21.94
N ALA A 439 -16.41 26.99 22.91
CA ALA A 439 -17.66 27.04 23.64
C ALA A 439 -17.79 28.35 24.44
N ILE A 440 -16.68 28.87 24.98
CA ILE A 440 -16.65 30.09 25.76
C ILE A 440 -16.55 31.33 24.85
N SER A 441 -15.56 31.37 23.96
CA SER A 441 -15.21 32.56 23.16
C SER A 441 -16.21 32.82 22.02
N GLU A 442 -16.74 31.76 21.37
CA GLU A 442 -17.69 31.87 20.27
C GLU A 442 -19.14 31.56 20.67
N LYS A 443 -19.39 31.16 21.92
CA LYS A 443 -20.70 30.68 22.41
C LYS A 443 -21.29 29.63 21.46
N SER A 444 -20.44 28.69 21.02
CA SER A 444 -20.80 27.71 19.98
C SER A 444 -21.51 26.50 20.60
N ASP A 445 -22.84 26.39 20.37
CA ASP A 445 -23.64 25.25 20.81
C ASP A 445 -23.08 23.91 20.29
N SER A 446 -22.51 23.92 19.08
CA SER A 446 -21.87 22.74 18.49
C SER A 446 -20.61 22.33 19.24
N ALA A 447 -19.78 23.28 19.69
CA ALA A 447 -18.61 22.99 20.51
C ALA A 447 -19.01 22.46 21.88
N GLU A 448 -20.00 23.09 22.51
CA GLU A 448 -20.54 22.64 23.80
C GLU A 448 -21.11 21.24 23.74
N TYR A 449 -21.90 20.93 22.70
CA TYR A 449 -22.43 19.59 22.46
C TYR A 449 -21.31 18.54 22.32
N LEU A 450 -20.29 18.81 21.49
CA LEU A 450 -19.16 17.90 21.30
C LEU A 450 -18.36 17.72 22.59
N LEU A 451 -18.16 18.80 23.35
CA LEU A 451 -17.51 18.76 24.64
C LEU A 451 -18.31 17.95 25.67
N CYS A 452 -19.64 18.05 25.64
CA CYS A 452 -20.53 17.25 26.47
C CYS A 452 -20.38 15.74 26.19
N ILE A 453 -20.25 15.35 24.92
CA ILE A 453 -19.97 13.95 24.57
C ILE A 453 -18.59 13.53 25.09
N MET A 454 -17.55 14.35 24.91
CA MET A 454 -16.19 14.03 25.39
C MET A 454 -16.09 13.93 26.92
N LYS A 455 -16.98 14.59 27.66
CA LYS A 455 -17.04 14.48 29.14
C LYS A 455 -17.58 13.14 29.62
N LYS A 456 -18.27 12.37 28.75
CA LYS A 456 -18.71 11.02 29.11
C LYS A 456 -17.50 10.09 29.19
N LEU A 457 -17.29 9.48 30.34
CA LEU A 457 -16.12 8.63 30.63
C LEU A 457 -16.01 7.42 29.71
N ASP A 458 -17.15 6.90 29.28
CA ASP A 458 -17.24 5.72 28.42
C ASP A 458 -16.82 5.97 26.96
N VAL A 459 -16.94 7.22 26.46
CA VAL A 459 -16.59 7.55 25.05
C VAL A 459 -15.13 7.23 24.75
N LYS A 460 -14.21 7.67 25.60
CA LYS A 460 -12.78 7.40 25.42
C LYS A 460 -12.50 5.89 25.47
N ALA A 461 -13.12 5.17 26.41
CA ALA A 461 -13.00 3.72 26.52
C ALA A 461 -13.44 3.01 25.24
N TYR A 462 -14.62 3.35 24.70
CA TYR A 462 -15.11 2.78 23.43
C TYR A 462 -14.19 3.09 22.25
N LEU A 463 -13.65 4.30 22.16
CA LEU A 463 -12.71 4.65 21.09
C LEU A 463 -11.39 3.88 21.19
N LEU A 464 -10.85 3.70 22.41
CA LEU A 464 -9.65 2.89 22.65
C LEU A 464 -9.90 1.41 22.29
N PHE A 465 -11.05 0.86 22.68
CA PHE A 465 -11.47 -0.47 22.30
C PHE A 465 -11.59 -0.60 20.77
N LEU A 466 -12.26 0.33 20.11
CA LEU A 466 -12.43 0.31 18.65
C LEU A 466 -11.09 0.47 17.92
N LYS A 467 -10.16 1.28 18.41
CA LYS A 467 -8.78 1.36 17.90
C LYS A 467 -8.12 -0.02 17.92
N HIS A 468 -8.21 -0.73 19.03
CA HIS A 468 -7.63 -2.06 19.18
C HIS A 468 -8.27 -3.08 18.22
N ILE A 469 -9.59 -3.20 18.27
CA ILE A 469 -10.29 -4.29 17.56
C ILE A 469 -10.35 -4.08 16.05
N LEU A 470 -10.54 -2.86 15.57
CA LEU A 470 -10.62 -2.58 14.13
C LEU A 470 -9.27 -2.77 13.41
N ASN A 471 -8.16 -2.77 14.13
CA ASN A 471 -6.86 -3.10 13.56
C ASN A 471 -6.81 -4.53 13.00
N PHE A 472 -7.49 -5.49 13.64
CA PHE A 472 -7.58 -6.86 13.11
C PHE A 472 -8.38 -6.93 11.80
N PHE A 473 -9.46 -6.15 11.70
CA PHE A 473 -10.22 -6.01 10.45
C PHE A 473 -9.39 -5.36 9.35
N ASN A 474 -8.61 -4.32 9.67
CA ASN A 474 -7.71 -3.66 8.72
C ASN A 474 -6.63 -4.62 8.23
N THR A 475 -6.02 -5.39 9.13
CA THR A 475 -5.00 -6.38 8.79
C THR A 475 -5.57 -7.46 7.84
N PHE A 476 -6.78 -7.96 8.13
CA PHE A 476 -7.46 -8.92 7.28
C PHE A 476 -7.75 -8.33 5.88
N ASN A 477 -8.25 -7.11 5.82
CA ASN A 477 -8.55 -6.43 4.56
C ASN A 477 -7.29 -6.15 3.76
N ALA A 478 -6.23 -5.61 4.39
CA ALA A 478 -4.96 -5.32 3.72
C ALA A 478 -4.34 -6.59 3.13
N PHE A 479 -4.50 -7.73 3.82
CA PHE A 479 -4.01 -9.00 3.31
C PHE A 479 -4.70 -9.41 1.99
N PHE A 480 -6.02 -9.20 1.84
CA PHE A 480 -6.76 -9.58 0.64
C PHE A 480 -6.85 -8.49 -0.44
N GLN A 481 -6.39 -7.26 -0.15
CA GLN A 481 -6.26 -6.18 -1.15
C GLN A 481 -4.95 -6.22 -1.92
N ALA A 482 -4.07 -7.17 -1.65
CA ALA A 482 -2.83 -7.35 -2.38
C ALA A 482 -3.06 -7.85 -3.82
N LEU A 483 -2.13 -7.50 -4.72
CA LEU A 483 -2.18 -7.93 -6.13
C LEU A 483 -1.96 -9.44 -6.31
N GLU A 484 -1.27 -10.06 -5.37
CA GLU A 484 -0.95 -11.48 -5.39
C GLU A 484 -2.19 -12.37 -5.28
N THR A 485 -2.11 -13.56 -5.86
CA THR A 485 -3.18 -14.55 -5.77
C THR A 485 -3.19 -15.22 -4.41
N ARG A 486 -4.22 -14.96 -3.60
CA ARG A 486 -4.34 -15.42 -2.20
C ARG A 486 -5.60 -16.25 -1.93
N ILE A 487 -6.26 -16.75 -2.97
CA ILE A 487 -7.52 -17.51 -2.82
C ILE A 487 -7.34 -18.78 -1.98
N HIS A 488 -6.20 -19.47 -2.08
CA HIS A 488 -5.88 -20.67 -1.29
C HIS A 488 -5.76 -20.36 0.21
N LEU A 489 -5.47 -19.11 0.57
CA LEU A 489 -5.37 -18.66 1.96
C LEU A 489 -6.70 -18.10 2.51
N LEU A 490 -7.75 -17.99 1.68
CA LEU A 490 -8.99 -17.34 2.09
C LEU A 490 -9.68 -18.06 3.26
N GLN A 491 -9.82 -19.38 3.20
CA GLN A 491 -10.42 -20.17 4.27
C GLN A 491 -9.57 -20.18 5.54
N PRO A 492 -8.26 -20.53 5.52
CA PRO A 492 -7.45 -20.55 6.73
C PRO A 492 -7.31 -19.16 7.38
N LYS A 493 -7.20 -18.10 6.60
CA LYS A 493 -7.15 -16.73 7.13
C LYS A 493 -8.49 -16.27 7.71
N SER A 494 -9.62 -16.66 7.11
CA SER A 494 -10.95 -16.40 7.66
C SER A 494 -11.15 -17.11 9.01
N PHE A 495 -10.71 -18.35 9.12
CA PHE A 495 -10.75 -19.11 10.38
C PHE A 495 -9.78 -18.51 11.41
N GLN A 496 -8.56 -18.17 11.01
CA GLN A 496 -7.59 -17.49 11.89
C GLN A 496 -8.15 -16.17 12.43
N PHE A 497 -8.86 -15.42 11.58
CA PHE A 497 -9.50 -14.16 11.99
C PHE A 497 -10.59 -14.42 13.04
N LEU A 498 -11.45 -15.44 12.84
CA LEU A 498 -12.44 -15.86 13.83
C LEU A 498 -11.78 -16.20 15.18
N ILE A 499 -10.76 -17.04 15.17
CA ILE A 499 -10.04 -17.44 16.39
C ILE A 499 -9.41 -16.22 17.08
N THR A 500 -8.87 -15.27 16.30
CA THR A 500 -8.29 -14.04 16.86
C THR A 500 -9.34 -13.25 17.63
N ILE A 501 -10.53 -13.07 17.08
CA ILE A 501 -11.64 -12.40 17.78
C ILE A 501 -12.08 -13.20 19.01
N CYS A 502 -12.25 -14.51 18.88
CA CYS A 502 -12.71 -15.39 19.96
C CYS A 502 -11.78 -15.43 21.17
N LYS A 503 -10.47 -15.33 20.97
CA LYS A 503 -9.48 -15.29 22.07
C LYS A 503 -9.74 -14.20 23.09
N HIS A 504 -10.41 -13.13 22.71
CA HIS A 504 -10.69 -12.00 23.58
C HIS A 504 -11.81 -12.30 24.59
N PHE A 505 -12.79 -13.13 24.25
CA PHE A 505 -14.00 -13.31 25.06
C PHE A 505 -14.42 -14.77 25.31
N ILE A 506 -13.85 -15.74 24.61
CA ILE A 506 -14.14 -17.18 24.81
C ILE A 506 -13.09 -17.79 25.74
N LYS A 507 -13.51 -18.73 26.59
CA LYS A 507 -12.63 -19.49 27.48
C LYS A 507 -11.55 -20.24 26.69
N PRO A 508 -10.27 -20.21 27.12
CA PRO A 508 -9.15 -20.77 26.35
C PRO A 508 -9.32 -22.26 25.99
N GLU A 509 -9.90 -23.04 26.86
CA GLU A 509 -10.13 -24.48 26.67
C GLU A 509 -11.11 -24.80 25.52
N LEU A 510 -12.03 -23.89 25.22
CA LEU A 510 -13.04 -24.01 24.16
C LEU A 510 -12.58 -23.52 22.81
N LEU A 511 -11.45 -22.82 22.72
CA LEU A 511 -10.96 -22.26 21.45
C LEU A 511 -10.70 -23.32 20.37
N LYS A 512 -10.34 -24.53 20.75
CA LYS A 512 -10.14 -25.66 19.84
C LYS A 512 -11.47 -26.20 19.26
N ASN A 513 -12.60 -25.94 19.92
CA ASN A 513 -13.93 -26.42 19.55
C ASN A 513 -14.67 -25.40 18.66
N ILE A 514 -14.07 -24.26 18.37
CA ILE A 514 -14.71 -23.22 17.56
C ILE A 514 -14.93 -23.74 16.13
N SER A 515 -16.18 -23.64 15.71
CA SER A 515 -16.67 -24.03 14.38
C SER A 515 -17.76 -23.07 13.92
N ILE A 516 -18.29 -23.29 12.73
CA ILE A 516 -19.40 -22.50 12.18
C ILE A 516 -20.67 -22.57 13.05
N ASN A 517 -20.85 -23.67 13.77
CA ASN A 517 -22.02 -23.91 14.64
C ASN A 517 -21.74 -23.62 16.11
N PHE A 518 -20.61 -22.96 16.42
CA PHE A 518 -20.27 -22.66 17.81
C PHE A 518 -21.26 -21.64 18.41
N GLU A 519 -21.76 -21.93 19.62
CA GLU A 519 -22.77 -21.13 20.31
C GLU A 519 -22.11 -20.00 21.13
N PHE A 520 -21.80 -18.89 20.45
CA PHE A 520 -21.13 -17.73 21.06
C PHE A 520 -21.96 -17.03 22.16
N LEU A 521 -23.28 -17.21 22.14
CA LEU A 521 -24.20 -16.60 23.10
C LEU A 521 -24.26 -17.34 24.45
N LYS A 522 -23.80 -18.60 24.53
CA LYS A 522 -23.78 -19.33 25.78
C LYS A 522 -22.80 -18.74 26.78
N ILE A 523 -23.31 -18.28 27.92
CA ILE A 523 -22.52 -17.66 28.99
C ILE A 523 -21.41 -18.62 29.50
N GLU A 524 -21.70 -19.91 29.56
CA GLU A 524 -20.76 -20.97 29.95
C GLU A 524 -19.49 -21.00 29.06
N HIS A 525 -19.61 -20.58 27.80
CA HIS A 525 -18.51 -20.54 26.84
C HIS A 525 -17.66 -19.27 26.97
N GLN A 526 -18.22 -18.23 27.54
CA GLN A 526 -17.61 -16.91 27.63
C GLN A 526 -16.71 -16.82 28.87
N LYS A 527 -15.70 -15.97 28.79
CA LYS A 527 -14.94 -15.50 29.95
C LYS A 527 -15.85 -14.69 30.87
N SER A 528 -15.46 -14.51 32.14
CA SER A 528 -16.15 -13.54 32.98
C SER A 528 -16.06 -12.13 32.37
N LEU A 529 -17.01 -11.26 32.69
CA LEU A 529 -17.04 -9.91 32.12
C LEU A 529 -15.74 -9.12 32.41
N ASN A 530 -15.09 -9.39 33.52
CA ASN A 530 -13.82 -8.76 33.92
C ASN A 530 -12.61 -9.34 33.19
N ASP A 531 -12.70 -10.58 32.68
CA ASP A 531 -11.60 -11.28 32.02
C ASP A 531 -11.61 -11.12 30.48
N ILE A 532 -12.65 -10.50 29.89
CA ILE A 532 -12.63 -10.17 28.47
C ILE A 532 -11.56 -9.11 28.22
N TYR A 533 -10.77 -9.29 27.16
CA TYR A 533 -9.67 -8.39 26.84
C TYR A 533 -10.09 -7.35 25.80
N LEU A 534 -9.99 -6.07 26.14
CA LEU A 534 -10.44 -4.95 25.33
C LEU A 534 -9.29 -4.15 24.66
N GLY A 535 -8.04 -4.61 24.83
CA GLY A 535 -6.85 -3.93 24.34
C GLY A 535 -6.11 -3.16 25.47
N THR A 536 -4.78 -3.16 25.42
CA THR A 536 -3.93 -2.66 26.52
C THR A 536 -4.25 -1.21 26.93
N GLU A 537 -4.43 -0.32 25.95
CA GLU A 537 -4.76 1.10 26.22
C GLU A 537 -6.15 1.24 26.85
N CYS A 538 -7.12 0.43 26.39
CA CYS A 538 -8.47 0.44 26.94
C CYS A 538 -8.49 -0.12 28.36
N GLU A 539 -7.83 -1.27 28.61
CA GLU A 539 -7.75 -1.86 29.96
C GLU A 539 -7.14 -0.89 30.97
N LYS A 540 -6.00 -0.25 30.61
CA LYS A 540 -5.39 0.76 31.47
C LYS A 540 -6.35 1.89 31.82
N TYR A 541 -7.09 2.40 30.84
CA TYR A 541 -8.07 3.47 31.09
C TYR A 541 -9.25 3.00 31.96
N LEU A 542 -9.71 1.75 31.78
CA LEU A 542 -10.77 1.17 32.61
C LEU A 542 -10.30 0.96 34.05
N ASP A 543 -9.05 0.57 34.27
CA ASP A 543 -8.47 0.44 35.62
C ASP A 543 -8.39 1.81 36.33
N GLU A 544 -8.03 2.87 35.61
CA GLU A 544 -8.09 4.25 36.13
C GLU A 544 -9.53 4.59 36.57
N LEU A 545 -10.56 4.29 35.74
CA LEU A 545 -11.97 4.54 36.07
C LEU A 545 -12.44 3.72 37.30
N VAL A 546 -12.00 2.47 37.44
CA VAL A 546 -12.31 1.66 38.63
C VAL A 546 -11.72 2.29 39.87
N THR A 547 -10.47 2.77 39.81
CA THR A 547 -9.78 3.44 40.93
C THR A 547 -10.50 4.74 41.34
N GLU A 548 -11.09 5.43 40.35
CA GLU A 548 -11.91 6.64 40.58
C GLU A 548 -13.35 6.34 41.06
N GLY A 549 -13.74 5.06 41.18
CA GLY A 549 -15.05 4.62 41.65
C GLY A 549 -16.15 4.48 40.58
N HIS A 550 -15.81 4.58 39.31
CA HIS A 550 -16.75 4.51 38.17
C HIS A 550 -17.05 3.06 37.69
N THR A 551 -17.25 2.13 38.63
CA THR A 551 -17.40 0.69 38.36
C THR A 551 -18.58 0.34 37.46
N GLU A 552 -19.70 1.07 37.57
CA GLU A 552 -20.89 0.86 36.74
C GLU A 552 -20.60 1.22 35.27
N VAL A 553 -19.90 2.33 35.02
CA VAL A 553 -19.48 2.73 33.66
C VAL A 553 -18.60 1.65 33.06
N VAL A 554 -17.63 1.12 33.80
CA VAL A 554 -16.75 0.04 33.36
C VAL A 554 -17.54 -1.22 33.02
N ALA A 555 -18.48 -1.64 33.86
CA ALA A 555 -19.33 -2.81 33.60
C ALA A 555 -20.15 -2.64 32.31
N ASN A 556 -20.73 -1.47 32.06
CA ASN A 556 -21.49 -1.16 30.86
C ASN A 556 -20.59 -1.17 29.61
N VAL A 557 -19.38 -0.60 29.69
CA VAL A 557 -18.41 -0.64 28.60
C VAL A 557 -18.04 -2.08 28.25
N ARG A 558 -17.67 -2.89 29.23
CA ARG A 558 -17.34 -4.31 29.04
C ARG A 558 -18.48 -5.10 28.42
N GLN A 559 -19.73 -4.86 28.87
CA GLN A 559 -20.92 -5.52 28.36
C GLN A 559 -21.16 -5.20 26.87
N ASN A 560 -21.07 -3.93 26.47
CA ASN A 560 -21.24 -3.51 25.07
C ASN A 560 -20.10 -4.06 24.19
N CYS A 561 -18.87 -4.05 24.69
CA CYS A 561 -17.72 -4.61 23.99
C CYS A 561 -17.84 -6.15 23.83
N LEU A 562 -18.40 -6.86 24.81
CA LEU A 562 -18.74 -8.27 24.70
C LEU A 562 -19.77 -8.52 23.58
N GLN A 563 -20.80 -7.69 23.51
CA GLN A 563 -21.82 -7.78 22.44
C GLN A 563 -21.20 -7.48 21.05
N PHE A 564 -20.24 -6.57 20.99
CA PHE A 564 -19.44 -6.35 19.77
C PHE A 564 -18.71 -7.63 19.35
N TYR A 565 -17.98 -8.26 20.25
CA TYR A 565 -17.23 -9.50 19.96
C TYR A 565 -18.14 -10.63 19.48
N ILE A 566 -19.25 -10.87 20.16
CA ILE A 566 -20.25 -11.87 19.80
C ILE A 566 -20.79 -11.62 18.39
N THR A 567 -21.18 -10.37 18.12
CA THR A 567 -21.73 -9.97 16.81
C THR A 567 -20.68 -10.13 15.71
N ALA A 568 -19.42 -9.78 16.00
CA ALA A 568 -18.31 -9.97 15.06
C ALA A 568 -18.05 -11.45 14.76
N ALA A 569 -17.97 -12.32 15.78
CA ALA A 569 -17.75 -13.74 15.61
C ALA A 569 -18.88 -14.42 14.81
N GLN A 570 -20.15 -14.13 15.15
CA GLN A 570 -21.30 -14.59 14.39
C GLN A 570 -21.28 -14.08 12.94
N GLY A 571 -20.92 -12.81 12.75
CA GLY A 571 -20.80 -12.19 11.43
C GLY A 571 -19.72 -12.88 10.58
N ILE A 572 -18.57 -13.24 11.17
CA ILE A 572 -17.48 -13.97 10.50
C ILE A 572 -17.97 -15.35 10.06
N CYS A 573 -18.61 -16.11 10.95
CA CYS A 573 -19.19 -17.42 10.61
C CYS A 573 -20.22 -17.34 9.47
N LYS A 574 -21.03 -16.28 9.45
CA LYS A 574 -22.09 -16.10 8.45
C LYS A 574 -21.59 -15.64 7.09
N ARG A 575 -20.55 -14.78 7.04
CA ARG A 575 -20.17 -14.03 5.82
C ARG A 575 -18.82 -14.45 5.22
N LEU A 576 -17.94 -15.05 6.01
CA LEU A 576 -16.64 -15.50 5.53
C LEU A 576 -16.62 -17.03 5.34
N PRO A 577 -15.88 -17.53 4.37
CA PRO A 577 -15.88 -18.97 4.03
C PRO A 577 -14.96 -19.77 4.97
N ILE A 578 -15.34 -19.87 6.26
CA ILE A 578 -14.58 -20.66 7.24
C ILE A 578 -14.72 -22.18 7.03
N ASN A 579 -15.78 -22.62 6.36
CA ASN A 579 -15.97 -24.02 6.00
C ASN A 579 -16.53 -24.09 4.57
N HIS A 580 -15.63 -24.18 3.57
CA HIS A 580 -16.01 -24.20 2.16
C HIS A 580 -15.34 -25.38 1.45
N SER A 581 -16.14 -26.29 0.87
CA SER A 581 -15.67 -27.55 0.28
C SER A 581 -14.60 -27.36 -0.81
N PHE A 582 -14.76 -26.37 -1.68
CA PHE A 582 -13.76 -26.06 -2.71
C PHE A 582 -12.47 -25.48 -2.11
N LEU A 583 -12.59 -24.48 -1.22
CA LEU A 583 -11.41 -23.82 -0.63
C LEU A 583 -10.59 -24.78 0.24
N SER A 584 -11.24 -25.77 0.89
CA SER A 584 -10.53 -26.78 1.67
C SER A 584 -9.58 -27.64 0.81
N LYS A 585 -9.92 -27.84 -0.47
CA LYS A 585 -9.07 -28.57 -1.43
C LYS A 585 -7.84 -27.76 -1.84
N LEU A 586 -7.91 -26.41 -1.77
CA LEU A 586 -6.78 -25.53 -2.11
C LEU A 586 -5.65 -25.52 -1.07
N LYS A 587 -5.83 -26.18 0.07
CA LYS A 587 -4.75 -26.37 1.07
C LYS A 587 -3.51 -27.05 0.49
N VAL A 588 -3.65 -27.81 -0.59
CA VAL A 588 -2.53 -28.41 -1.31
C VAL A 588 -1.51 -27.36 -1.82
N PHE A 589 -1.92 -26.11 -2.01
CA PHE A 589 -1.05 -25.01 -2.43
C PHE A 589 -0.41 -24.25 -1.26
N GLU A 590 -0.75 -24.59 -0.01
CA GLU A 590 -0.04 -24.04 1.15
C GLU A 590 1.34 -24.70 1.28
N THR A 591 2.38 -23.91 1.44
CA THR A 591 3.78 -24.38 1.46
C THR A 591 3.99 -25.48 2.50
N ASP A 592 3.45 -25.31 3.72
CA ASP A 592 3.58 -26.29 4.80
C ASP A 592 2.89 -27.61 4.47
N THR A 593 1.68 -27.55 3.92
CA THR A 593 0.94 -28.74 3.47
C THR A 593 1.65 -29.37 2.29
N ALA A 594 2.15 -28.50 1.40
CA ALA A 594 2.87 -28.85 0.21
C ALA A 594 4.14 -29.66 0.50
N LEU A 595 4.88 -29.37 1.55
CA LEU A 595 6.13 -30.02 1.91
C LEU A 595 5.94 -31.27 2.79
N ARG A 596 4.84 -31.37 3.52
CA ARG A 596 4.61 -32.47 4.50
C ARG A 596 3.95 -33.72 3.93
N ASP A 597 3.30 -33.62 2.76
CA ASP A 597 2.61 -34.75 2.15
C ASP A 597 3.31 -35.25 0.88
N PRO A 598 4.15 -36.31 0.98
CA PRO A 598 4.87 -36.89 -0.14
C PRO A 598 3.99 -37.69 -1.11
N LYS A 599 2.73 -37.99 -0.76
CA LYS A 599 1.81 -38.82 -1.58
C LYS A 599 0.77 -38.01 -2.33
N ARG A 600 1.16 -36.93 -2.96
CA ARG A 600 0.20 -36.09 -3.71
C ARG A 600 -0.23 -36.76 -5.00
N SER A 601 -1.52 -36.99 -5.10
CA SER A 601 -2.19 -37.21 -6.38
C SER A 601 -2.87 -35.87 -6.77
N PHE A 602 -2.40 -35.24 -7.84
CA PHE A 602 -3.09 -34.11 -8.46
C PHE A 602 -4.31 -34.54 -9.29
N ILE A 603 -4.67 -35.83 -9.23
CA ILE A 603 -5.79 -36.43 -9.93
C ILE A 603 -6.93 -36.64 -8.94
N GLN A 604 -7.71 -35.58 -8.72
CA GLN A 604 -9.11 -35.68 -8.25
C GLN A 604 -9.91 -34.47 -8.69
#